data_081b004ebb0426175849acf1a26f69e6
#
_entry.id   081b004ebb0426175849acf1a26f69e6
#
_cell.length_a   1.000
_cell.length_b   1.000
_cell.length_c   1.000
_cell.angle_alpha   90.00
_cell.angle_beta   90.00
_cell.angle_gamma   90.00
#
_symmetry.space_group_name_H-M   'P 1'
#
loop_
_entity.id
_entity.type
_entity.pdbx_description
1 polymer ?
#
loop_
_entity_poly.entity_id
_entity_poly.type
_entity_poly.pdbx_seq_one_letter_code
_entity_poly.pdbx_strand_id
1 'polypeptide(L)'
;MAESPTNSIVREDQTATLVELLRTRATKQADDLAYTFLIDGKKEGVSVTYSQLDGLARAIAAFLQKSQVKGERALLLYPQGVEVVAAFCGCLYAGVIAIPVPPPESGRMKRTLPRLRSIVKDARASIVLTTERILETIANVQDQFPEFETMEWIDTDKIDYQLGEKWQDPQIDKEAIAYLQYTSGSTSTPKGVMLTHGNLVFHCGNLKKACGYEDNSVTVTWMPYFHDYGLVEGLMVPLYNGTPCYIMSPFAFVKRPLRWLQSISKYRATHSQAPNFAYDLSVRKIKPKQLETFDLSCWEAAGNAAEPINPKVMEKFNETFAPAGFRWNTFAPAYGLAEATLLVSTKPKLTEPVIGYFDSQALERDKIVAVSKDGEGVRAIASCGQLVCETQVAIVNPDTKERCAPDQVGEIWVSDPSVTQGYWERPDATEESFNAYITGTNEGPFLRTGDLGFLQEGELYINGRIKDLIIIHGTNHYPQDIEWTVQQLHPELRPDYGAAFSILVKGEEKLVVVQEIERRAKDIDPEAMLPEIKQAIAEEHELQVHALVLAKPGNILKTSSGKIQRRACKASFLAGELGVIADWSENPQITAKFRDLEGEVESLAASLKNNK
;
A
#
# COMPACT_ATOMS: atom_id res chain seq x y z
N MET A 1 18.78 45.14 30.22
CA MET A 1 19.08 43.80 29.67
C MET A 1 17.81 42.97 29.86
N ALA A 2 17.02 42.84 28.83
CA ALA A 2 15.80 42.04 28.89
C ALA A 2 16.19 40.63 28.42
N GLU A 3 15.98 39.64 29.26
CA GLU A 3 16.16 38.23 28.95
C GLU A 3 15.11 37.82 27.93
N SER A 4 15.56 37.33 26.78
CA SER A 4 14.71 36.70 25.78
C SER A 4 14.08 35.42 26.38
N PRO A 5 12.79 35.15 26.14
CA PRO A 5 12.20 33.90 26.58
C PRO A 5 12.82 32.77 25.78
N THR A 6 13.59 31.92 26.46
CA THR A 6 14.03 30.61 25.95
C THR A 6 12.80 29.79 25.58
N ASN A 7 12.58 29.65 24.29
CA ASN A 7 11.64 28.69 23.72
C ASN A 7 12.01 27.29 24.23
N SER A 8 11.32 26.80 25.25
CA SER A 8 11.43 25.41 25.68
C SER A 8 10.79 24.52 24.61
N ILE A 9 11.60 24.07 23.68
CA ILE A 9 11.26 22.96 22.78
C ILE A 9 10.87 21.80 23.69
N VAL A 10 9.59 21.47 23.76
CA VAL A 10 9.17 20.22 24.39
C VAL A 10 9.82 19.12 23.58
N ARG A 11 10.65 18.33 24.21
CA ARG A 11 11.22 17.13 23.61
C ARG A 11 10.06 16.23 23.26
N GLU A 12 9.85 15.99 21.95
CA GLU A 12 8.86 15.07 21.38
C GLU A 12 9.00 13.66 21.99
N ASP A 13 10.18 13.33 22.51
CA ASP A 13 10.53 12.09 23.22
C ASP A 13 9.70 11.82 24.50
N GLN A 14 8.83 12.73 24.93
CA GLN A 14 8.02 12.57 26.15
C GLN A 14 6.54 12.27 25.88
N THR A 15 6.09 12.32 24.63
CA THR A 15 4.69 12.05 24.29
C THR A 15 4.47 10.55 24.19
N ALA A 16 3.59 10.00 25.00
CA ALA A 16 3.34 8.56 25.03
C ALA A 16 2.21 8.11 24.08
N THR A 17 1.27 9.01 23.77
CA THR A 17 0.07 8.70 22.99
C THR A 17 -0.19 9.73 21.90
N LEU A 18 -0.92 9.33 20.83
CA LEU A 18 -1.38 10.28 19.80
C LEU A 18 -2.37 11.31 20.36
N VAL A 19 -3.09 10.99 21.43
CA VAL A 19 -3.98 11.94 22.13
C VAL A 19 -3.17 13.08 22.72
N GLU A 20 -2.15 12.77 23.50
CA GLU A 20 -1.23 13.76 24.07
C GLU A 20 -0.53 14.58 22.98
N LEU A 21 -0.13 13.93 21.88
CA LEU A 21 0.52 14.56 20.74
C LEU A 21 -0.36 15.66 20.16
N LEU A 22 -1.60 15.35 19.74
CA LEU A 22 -2.50 16.32 19.13
C LEU A 22 -2.89 17.43 20.13
N ARG A 23 -3.12 17.09 21.41
CA ARG A 23 -3.37 18.08 22.48
C ARG A 23 -2.20 19.06 22.62
N THR A 24 -0.97 18.55 22.57
CA THR A 24 0.25 19.36 22.63
C THR A 24 0.36 20.28 21.42
N ARG A 25 0.09 19.78 20.20
CA ARG A 25 0.07 20.59 18.95
C ARG A 25 -1.01 21.67 19.04
N ALA A 26 -2.24 21.31 19.42
CA ALA A 26 -3.35 22.26 19.56
C ALA A 26 -3.08 23.37 20.58
N THR A 27 -2.21 23.13 21.57
CA THR A 27 -1.83 24.14 22.56
C THR A 27 -0.68 25.02 22.08
N LYS A 28 0.34 24.44 21.42
CA LYS A 28 1.57 25.15 21.05
C LYS A 28 1.57 25.73 19.66
N GLN A 29 0.80 25.12 18.76
CA GLN A 29 0.69 25.46 17.34
C GLN A 29 -0.79 25.63 16.95
N ALA A 30 -1.59 26.27 17.82
CA ALA A 30 -3.05 26.33 17.72
C ALA A 30 -3.54 26.78 16.33
N ASP A 31 -2.92 27.82 15.79
CA ASP A 31 -3.32 28.46 14.54
C ASP A 31 -2.54 27.97 13.33
N ASP A 32 -1.55 27.08 13.54
CA ASP A 32 -0.79 26.50 12.44
C ASP A 32 -1.66 25.51 11.65
N LEU A 33 -1.46 25.51 10.33
CA LEU A 33 -2.17 24.63 9.41
C LEU A 33 -1.76 23.17 9.65
N ALA A 34 -2.73 22.31 9.97
CA ALA A 34 -2.51 20.89 10.08
C ALA A 34 -2.79 20.18 8.74
N TYR A 35 -4.01 20.30 8.23
CA TYR A 35 -4.42 19.61 7.00
C TYR A 35 -5.22 20.51 6.08
N THR A 36 -5.01 20.33 4.75
CA THR A 36 -5.84 20.91 3.69
C THR A 36 -6.23 19.85 2.69
N PHE A 37 -7.52 19.67 2.43
CA PHE A 37 -7.99 18.80 1.36
C PHE A 37 -7.99 19.55 0.01
N LEU A 38 -7.43 18.92 -1.02
CA LEU A 38 -7.36 19.45 -2.38
C LEU A 38 -8.49 18.87 -3.25
N ILE A 39 -9.53 19.65 -3.49
CA ILE A 39 -10.62 19.28 -4.38
C ILE A 39 -10.04 19.00 -5.76
N ASP A 40 -10.32 17.81 -6.29
CA ASP A 40 -9.78 17.34 -7.56
C ASP A 40 -8.23 17.41 -7.64
N GLY A 41 -7.53 17.44 -6.50
CA GLY A 41 -6.07 17.58 -6.43
C GLY A 41 -5.55 18.92 -6.96
N LYS A 42 -6.35 20.00 -6.92
CA LYS A 42 -5.96 21.30 -7.48
C LYS A 42 -6.41 22.49 -6.64
N LYS A 43 -7.69 22.55 -6.27
CA LYS A 43 -8.30 23.64 -5.53
C LYS A 43 -8.33 23.30 -4.06
N GLU A 44 -7.93 24.24 -3.20
CA GLU A 44 -8.11 24.11 -1.77
C GLU A 44 -9.60 24.01 -1.41
N GLY A 45 -9.93 23.01 -0.63
CA GLY A 45 -11.23 22.79 -0.04
C GLY A 45 -11.18 23.08 1.45
N VAL A 46 -11.57 22.09 2.26
CA VAL A 46 -11.53 22.20 3.72
C VAL A 46 -10.09 22.24 4.21
N SER A 47 -9.78 23.23 5.05
CA SER A 47 -8.52 23.34 5.80
C SER A 47 -8.81 23.39 7.28
N VAL A 48 -7.95 22.81 8.10
CA VAL A 48 -8.04 22.85 9.56
C VAL A 48 -6.68 23.13 10.17
N THR A 49 -6.72 23.95 11.22
CA THR A 49 -5.56 24.16 12.11
C THR A 49 -5.50 23.05 13.17
N TYR A 50 -4.41 23.02 13.95
CA TYR A 50 -4.29 22.04 15.03
C TYR A 50 -5.36 22.23 16.10
N SER A 51 -5.72 23.46 16.47
CA SER A 51 -6.79 23.71 17.43
C SER A 51 -8.17 23.31 16.91
N GLN A 52 -8.44 23.54 15.63
CA GLN A 52 -9.68 23.10 14.99
C GLN A 52 -9.78 21.58 14.92
N LEU A 53 -8.69 20.89 14.57
CA LEU A 53 -8.64 19.43 14.53
C LEU A 53 -8.89 18.82 15.93
N ASP A 54 -8.24 19.36 16.95
CA ASP A 54 -8.46 18.97 18.35
C ASP A 54 -9.93 19.17 18.79
N GLY A 55 -10.51 20.31 18.41
CA GLY A 55 -11.93 20.60 18.70
C GLY A 55 -12.88 19.60 18.04
N LEU A 56 -12.67 19.26 16.77
CA LEU A 56 -13.44 18.25 16.04
C LEU A 56 -13.26 16.87 16.68
N ALA A 57 -12.02 16.48 17.00
CA ALA A 57 -11.73 15.21 17.65
C ALA A 57 -12.42 15.09 19.01
N ARG A 58 -12.40 16.16 19.83
CA ARG A 58 -13.11 16.21 21.12
C ARG A 58 -14.62 16.13 20.95
N ALA A 59 -15.20 16.80 19.95
CA ALA A 59 -16.64 16.74 19.70
C ALA A 59 -17.09 15.32 19.35
N ILE A 60 -16.39 14.66 18.43
CA ILE A 60 -16.65 13.25 18.07
C ILE A 60 -16.45 12.34 19.28
N ALA A 61 -15.37 12.50 20.03
CA ALA A 61 -15.09 11.70 21.20
C ALA A 61 -16.16 11.87 22.30
N ALA A 62 -16.56 13.09 22.60
CA ALA A 62 -17.61 13.37 23.57
C ALA A 62 -18.98 12.77 23.15
N PHE A 63 -19.24 12.70 21.83
CA PHE A 63 -20.42 12.01 21.31
C PHE A 63 -20.32 10.50 21.58
N LEU A 64 -19.19 9.89 21.25
CA LEU A 64 -18.94 8.46 21.47
C LEU A 64 -18.97 8.09 22.97
N GLN A 65 -18.44 8.94 23.83
CA GLN A 65 -18.41 8.71 25.28
C GLN A 65 -19.81 8.61 25.92
N LYS A 66 -20.85 9.18 25.32
CA LYS A 66 -22.24 9.05 25.80
C LYS A 66 -22.72 7.61 25.80
N SER A 67 -22.26 6.79 24.87
CA SER A 67 -22.62 5.38 24.70
C SER A 67 -21.67 4.42 25.42
N GLN A 68 -20.71 4.91 26.19
CA GLN A 68 -19.73 4.12 26.95
C GLN A 68 -18.94 3.10 26.10
N VAL A 69 -18.52 3.49 24.92
CA VAL A 69 -17.94 2.62 23.88
C VAL A 69 -16.40 2.47 23.97
N LYS A 70 -15.78 2.79 25.09
CA LYS A 70 -14.33 2.60 25.30
C LYS A 70 -13.93 1.14 25.05
N GLY A 71 -12.95 0.91 24.17
CA GLY A 71 -12.50 -0.43 23.77
C GLY A 71 -13.32 -1.06 22.64
N GLU A 72 -14.46 -0.45 22.25
CA GLU A 72 -15.22 -0.89 21.08
C GLU A 72 -14.49 -0.57 19.77
N ARG A 73 -14.92 -1.19 18.68
CA ARG A 73 -14.33 -1.07 17.36
C ARG A 73 -15.27 -0.27 16.46
N ALA A 74 -14.73 0.79 15.84
CA ALA A 74 -15.46 1.65 14.94
C ALA A 74 -14.88 1.62 13.52
N LEU A 75 -15.71 1.28 12.55
CA LEU A 75 -15.35 1.41 11.13
C LEU A 75 -15.31 2.90 10.75
N LEU A 76 -14.26 3.29 10.05
CA LEU A 76 -14.15 4.61 9.43
C LEU A 76 -14.46 4.49 7.94
N LEU A 77 -15.67 4.86 7.54
CA LEU A 77 -16.15 4.83 6.15
C LEU A 77 -16.25 6.26 5.61
N TYR A 78 -15.15 6.79 5.12
CA TYR A 78 -15.07 8.17 4.66
C TYR A 78 -14.52 8.29 3.24
N PRO A 79 -14.90 9.32 2.48
CA PRO A 79 -14.06 9.76 1.39
C PRO A 79 -12.70 10.23 1.94
N GLN A 80 -11.67 10.27 1.09
CA GLN A 80 -10.38 10.85 1.46
C GLN A 80 -10.59 12.35 1.75
N GLY A 81 -10.15 12.81 2.92
CA GLY A 81 -10.34 14.20 3.33
C GLY A 81 -9.93 14.47 4.77
N VAL A 82 -10.24 15.65 5.26
CA VAL A 82 -9.98 16.08 6.65
C VAL A 82 -10.92 15.36 7.62
N GLU A 83 -12.12 15.05 7.18
CA GLU A 83 -13.19 14.42 7.98
C GLU A 83 -12.74 13.08 8.55
N VAL A 84 -12.05 12.25 7.74
CA VAL A 84 -11.53 10.96 8.24
C VAL A 84 -10.40 11.15 9.24
N VAL A 85 -9.59 12.20 9.11
CA VAL A 85 -8.52 12.51 10.09
C VAL A 85 -9.15 12.90 11.43
N ALA A 86 -10.18 13.75 11.39
CA ALA A 86 -10.93 14.15 12.60
C ALA A 86 -11.63 12.97 13.26
N ALA A 87 -12.25 12.08 12.46
CA ALA A 87 -12.90 10.87 12.96
C ALA A 87 -11.90 9.87 13.57
N PHE A 88 -10.74 9.68 12.93
CA PHE A 88 -9.66 8.86 13.49
C PHE A 88 -9.20 9.40 14.83
N CYS A 89 -8.86 10.69 14.91
CA CYS A 89 -8.50 11.33 16.18
C CYS A 89 -9.64 11.26 17.22
N GLY A 90 -10.90 11.41 16.79
CA GLY A 90 -12.07 11.29 17.66
C GLY A 90 -12.21 9.90 18.29
N CYS A 91 -11.94 8.82 17.53
CA CYS A 91 -11.85 7.46 18.08
C CYS A 91 -10.76 7.36 19.15
N LEU A 92 -9.55 7.84 18.85
CA LEU A 92 -8.45 7.83 19.80
C LEU A 92 -8.78 8.57 21.11
N TYR A 93 -9.44 9.74 20.98
CA TYR A 93 -9.86 10.58 22.12
C TYR A 93 -11.01 9.95 22.93
N ALA A 94 -11.76 9.01 22.35
CA ALA A 94 -12.79 8.25 23.05
C ALA A 94 -12.28 6.92 23.63
N GLY A 95 -11.06 6.50 23.28
CA GLY A 95 -10.55 5.17 23.58
C GLY A 95 -11.23 4.08 22.76
N VAL A 96 -11.70 4.41 21.56
CA VAL A 96 -12.33 3.51 20.60
C VAL A 96 -11.28 3.06 19.58
N ILE A 97 -11.26 1.78 19.27
CA ILE A 97 -10.32 1.20 18.29
C ILE A 97 -10.82 1.54 16.89
N ALA A 98 -10.08 2.37 16.16
CA ALA A 98 -10.43 2.77 14.81
C ALA A 98 -10.15 1.65 13.80
N ILE A 99 -11.00 1.51 12.78
CA ILE A 99 -10.81 0.56 11.67
C ILE A 99 -10.95 1.32 10.36
N PRO A 100 -9.86 1.89 9.81
CA PRO A 100 -9.88 2.55 8.52
C PRO A 100 -10.14 1.54 7.40
N VAL A 101 -11.19 1.76 6.61
CA VAL A 101 -11.57 0.88 5.50
C VAL A 101 -11.98 1.70 4.28
N PRO A 102 -11.81 1.16 3.05
CA PRO A 102 -12.26 1.87 1.85
C PRO A 102 -13.77 2.05 1.87
N PRO A 103 -14.27 3.26 1.58
CA PRO A 103 -15.70 3.51 1.48
C PRO A 103 -16.28 2.74 0.28
N PRO A 104 -17.54 2.30 0.36
CA PRO A 104 -18.20 1.65 -0.76
C PRO A 104 -18.39 2.64 -1.92
N GLU A 105 -17.96 2.22 -3.11
CA GLU A 105 -18.15 2.99 -4.34
C GLU A 105 -19.37 2.43 -5.10
N SER A 106 -20.36 3.27 -5.43
CA SER A 106 -21.60 2.86 -6.12
C SER A 106 -21.38 2.06 -7.40
N GLY A 107 -20.31 2.35 -8.16
CA GLY A 107 -19.95 1.61 -9.39
C GLY A 107 -19.19 0.29 -9.17
N ARG A 108 -18.76 -0.02 -7.92
CA ARG A 108 -17.93 -1.18 -7.59
C ARG A 108 -18.42 -1.97 -6.37
N MET A 109 -19.64 -1.74 -5.95
CA MET A 109 -20.23 -2.30 -4.74
C MET A 109 -20.11 -3.82 -4.67
N LYS A 110 -20.49 -4.55 -5.72
CA LYS A 110 -20.42 -6.02 -5.77
C LYS A 110 -19.00 -6.56 -5.48
N ARG A 111 -17.95 -5.75 -5.75
CA ARG A 111 -16.55 -6.12 -5.58
C ARG A 111 -16.00 -5.73 -4.21
N THR A 112 -16.40 -4.59 -3.65
CA THR A 112 -15.84 -4.04 -2.40
C THR A 112 -16.55 -4.56 -1.17
N LEU A 113 -17.85 -4.82 -1.27
CA LEU A 113 -18.70 -5.25 -0.16
C LEU A 113 -18.31 -6.60 0.47
N PRO A 114 -17.96 -7.67 -0.28
CA PRO A 114 -17.56 -8.95 0.34
C PRO A 114 -16.38 -8.80 1.29
N ARG A 115 -15.40 -7.94 0.91
CA ARG A 115 -14.24 -7.65 1.77
C ARG A 115 -14.65 -6.86 3.01
N LEU A 116 -15.49 -5.84 2.85
CA LEU A 116 -15.99 -5.05 3.97
C LEU A 116 -16.75 -5.93 4.98
N ARG A 117 -17.63 -6.83 4.50
CA ARG A 117 -18.32 -7.83 5.33
C ARG A 117 -17.35 -8.71 6.11
N SER A 118 -16.30 -9.19 5.46
CA SER A 118 -15.27 -10.00 6.10
C SER A 118 -14.57 -9.24 7.23
N ILE A 119 -14.25 -7.95 7.01
CA ILE A 119 -13.64 -7.08 8.02
C ILE A 119 -14.62 -6.83 9.19
N VAL A 120 -15.87 -6.48 8.92
CA VAL A 120 -16.91 -6.26 9.95
C VAL A 120 -17.03 -7.47 10.85
N LYS A 121 -17.11 -8.66 10.26
CA LYS A 121 -17.26 -9.92 10.98
C LYS A 121 -16.01 -10.25 11.82
N ASP A 122 -14.81 -10.06 11.25
CA ASP A 122 -13.55 -10.37 11.92
C ASP A 122 -13.29 -9.39 13.08
N ALA A 123 -13.50 -8.09 12.84
CA ALA A 123 -13.31 -7.05 13.86
C ALA A 123 -14.41 -7.05 14.93
N ARG A 124 -15.56 -7.66 14.67
CA ARG A 124 -16.78 -7.51 15.48
C ARG A 124 -17.06 -6.03 15.75
N ALA A 125 -16.98 -5.22 14.71
CA ALA A 125 -17.23 -3.79 14.82
C ALA A 125 -18.72 -3.53 15.10
N SER A 126 -19.00 -2.67 16.07
CA SER A 126 -20.35 -2.30 16.49
C SER A 126 -20.77 -0.90 16.04
N ILE A 127 -19.80 -0.08 15.63
CA ILE A 127 -19.97 1.33 15.30
C ILE A 127 -19.45 1.61 13.89
N VAL A 128 -20.14 2.50 13.17
CA VAL A 128 -19.66 3.08 11.90
C VAL A 128 -19.67 4.60 12.03
N LEU A 129 -18.50 5.21 11.89
CA LEU A 129 -18.38 6.65 11.70
C LEU A 129 -18.31 6.95 10.21
N THR A 130 -19.08 7.93 9.76
CA THR A 130 -19.18 8.25 8.33
C THR A 130 -19.71 9.68 8.11
N THR A 131 -19.93 10.05 6.85
CA THR A 131 -20.55 11.30 6.42
C THR A 131 -21.96 11.07 5.88
N GLU A 132 -22.80 12.12 5.86
CA GLU A 132 -24.15 12.08 5.27
C GLU A 132 -24.14 11.49 3.85
N ARG A 133 -23.19 11.92 3.03
CA ARG A 133 -23.03 11.44 1.64
C ARG A 133 -22.82 9.91 1.54
N ILE A 134 -22.05 9.34 2.44
CA ILE A 134 -21.83 7.88 2.45
C ILE A 134 -23.07 7.15 2.95
N LEU A 135 -23.77 7.70 3.96
CA LEU A 135 -25.04 7.15 4.45
C LEU A 135 -26.06 7.06 3.31
N GLU A 136 -26.24 8.11 2.51
CA GLU A 136 -27.12 8.09 1.34
C GLU A 136 -26.72 7.01 0.32
N THR A 137 -25.42 6.78 0.14
CA THR A 137 -24.91 5.73 -0.75
C THR A 137 -25.23 4.33 -0.23
N ILE A 138 -25.08 4.12 1.08
CA ILE A 138 -25.34 2.82 1.75
C ILE A 138 -26.85 2.53 1.83
N ALA A 139 -27.69 3.53 2.09
CA ALA A 139 -29.15 3.35 2.20
C ALA A 139 -29.75 2.63 0.98
N ASN A 140 -29.17 2.82 -0.20
CA ASN A 140 -29.62 2.16 -1.44
C ASN A 140 -29.28 0.66 -1.51
N VAL A 141 -28.48 0.13 -0.59
CA VAL A 141 -27.99 -1.26 -0.62
C VAL A 141 -28.04 -1.94 0.76
N GLN A 142 -28.50 -1.26 1.78
CA GLN A 142 -28.52 -1.73 3.17
C GLN A 142 -29.24 -3.07 3.31
N ASP A 143 -30.37 -3.24 2.59
CA ASP A 143 -31.16 -4.49 2.57
C ASP A 143 -30.36 -5.72 2.12
N GLN A 144 -29.23 -5.53 1.46
CA GLN A 144 -28.36 -6.62 1.01
C GLN A 144 -27.33 -7.05 2.08
N PHE A 145 -27.27 -6.33 3.22
CA PHE A 145 -26.23 -6.50 4.24
C PHE A 145 -26.85 -6.48 5.66
N PRO A 146 -27.41 -7.60 6.11
CA PRO A 146 -28.01 -7.70 7.45
C PRO A 146 -27.05 -7.32 8.60
N GLU A 147 -25.73 -7.50 8.38
CA GLU A 147 -24.71 -7.13 9.36
C GLU A 147 -24.69 -5.63 9.68
N PHE A 148 -25.10 -4.79 8.73
CA PHE A 148 -25.12 -3.34 8.90
C PHE A 148 -26.34 -2.86 9.72
N GLU A 149 -27.40 -3.66 9.80
CA GLU A 149 -28.59 -3.33 10.60
C GLU A 149 -28.31 -3.34 12.11
N THR A 150 -27.32 -4.13 12.53
CA THR A 150 -26.96 -4.29 13.95
C THR A 150 -25.92 -3.27 14.42
N MET A 151 -25.39 -2.42 13.52
CA MET A 151 -24.35 -1.43 13.83
C MET A 151 -24.95 -0.05 14.09
N GLU A 152 -24.35 0.68 15.02
CA GLU A 152 -24.67 2.09 15.24
C GLU A 152 -23.98 2.96 14.18
N TRP A 153 -24.77 3.60 13.32
CA TRP A 153 -24.28 4.51 12.27
C TRP A 153 -24.29 5.94 12.76
N ILE A 154 -23.14 6.58 12.79
CA ILE A 154 -22.94 7.94 13.28
C ILE A 154 -22.52 8.85 12.12
N ASP A 155 -23.38 9.80 11.79
CA ASP A 155 -23.10 10.89 10.87
C ASP A 155 -22.28 11.97 11.59
N THR A 156 -20.98 12.01 11.34
CA THR A 156 -20.11 12.98 12.01
C THR A 156 -20.28 14.40 11.53
N ASP A 157 -20.87 14.60 10.35
CA ASP A 157 -21.19 15.95 9.83
C ASP A 157 -22.25 16.66 10.68
N LYS A 158 -23.06 15.91 11.45
CA LYS A 158 -24.14 16.40 12.31
C LYS A 158 -23.75 16.56 13.77
N ILE A 159 -22.53 16.23 14.14
CA ILE A 159 -22.05 16.40 15.52
C ILE A 159 -21.78 17.88 15.81
N ASP A 160 -22.45 18.41 16.83
CA ASP A 160 -22.23 19.77 17.29
C ASP A 160 -20.80 19.92 17.82
N TYR A 161 -20.04 20.85 17.21
CA TYR A 161 -18.67 21.17 17.60
C TYR A 161 -18.52 21.57 19.08
N GLN A 162 -19.53 22.24 19.65
CA GLN A 162 -19.53 22.65 21.07
C GLN A 162 -19.57 21.45 22.02
N LEU A 163 -19.97 20.28 21.55
CA LEU A 163 -19.94 19.06 22.37
C LEU A 163 -18.53 18.71 22.84
N GLY A 164 -17.52 19.17 22.13
CA GLY A 164 -16.11 19.01 22.50
C GLY A 164 -15.74 19.58 23.87
N GLU A 165 -16.51 20.54 24.41
CA GLU A 165 -16.34 21.07 25.77
C GLU A 165 -16.67 20.05 26.86
N LYS A 166 -17.48 19.02 26.54
CA LYS A 166 -17.87 17.95 27.45
C LYS A 166 -16.98 16.72 27.37
N TRP A 167 -15.97 16.76 26.50
CA TRP A 167 -15.02 15.65 26.37
C TRP A 167 -14.28 15.42 27.67
N GLN A 168 -14.11 14.16 28.04
CA GLN A 168 -13.33 13.72 29.18
C GLN A 168 -12.14 12.91 28.71
N ASP A 169 -10.95 13.18 29.25
CA ASP A 169 -9.75 12.41 28.92
C ASP A 169 -9.95 10.95 29.32
N PRO A 170 -9.90 9.99 28.36
CA PRO A 170 -10.11 8.58 28.66
C PRO A 170 -8.94 7.92 29.41
N GLN A 171 -7.86 8.65 29.69
CA GLN A 171 -6.65 8.17 30.36
C GLN A 171 -6.12 6.91 29.68
N ILE A 172 -5.70 7.06 28.42
CA ILE A 172 -5.17 5.99 27.59
C ILE A 172 -3.66 5.90 27.79
N ASP A 173 -3.16 4.69 27.98
CA ASP A 173 -1.72 4.42 27.99
C ASP A 173 -1.20 4.08 26.57
N LYS A 174 0.11 4.02 26.43
CA LYS A 174 0.79 3.73 25.17
C LYS A 174 0.54 2.30 24.65
N GLU A 175 0.18 1.36 25.52
CA GLU A 175 -0.08 -0.05 25.18
C GLU A 175 -1.51 -0.26 24.64
N ALA A 176 -2.40 0.74 24.80
CA ALA A 176 -3.74 0.67 24.28
C ALA A 176 -3.74 0.58 22.74
N ILE A 177 -4.60 -0.28 22.19
CA ILE A 177 -4.76 -0.40 20.74
C ILE A 177 -5.41 0.87 20.21
N ALA A 178 -4.72 1.55 19.31
CA ALA A 178 -5.20 2.75 18.62
C ALA A 178 -6.10 2.40 17.44
N TYR A 179 -5.66 1.45 16.60
CA TYR A 179 -6.44 1.03 15.44
C TYR A 179 -6.07 -0.38 14.95
N LEU A 180 -6.94 -0.95 14.14
CA LEU A 180 -6.67 -2.19 13.42
C LEU A 180 -6.41 -1.88 11.95
N GLN A 181 -5.21 -2.24 11.47
CA GLN A 181 -4.87 -2.15 10.05
C GLN A 181 -5.22 -3.46 9.35
N TYR A 182 -6.27 -3.45 8.55
CA TYR A 182 -6.64 -4.62 7.75
C TYR A 182 -5.78 -4.74 6.50
N THR A 183 -4.92 -5.72 6.49
CA THR A 183 -4.04 -6.00 5.34
C THR A 183 -4.81 -6.71 4.22
N SER A 184 -4.39 -6.46 2.98
CA SER A 184 -4.96 -7.12 1.80
C SER A 184 -4.43 -8.54 1.58
N GLY A 185 -3.86 -9.15 2.60
CA GLY A 185 -3.12 -10.41 2.59
C GLY A 185 -3.35 -11.33 1.37
N SER A 186 -2.34 -12.09 0.99
CA SER A 186 -2.43 -13.09 -0.10
C SER A 186 -3.43 -14.22 0.20
N THR A 187 -4.01 -14.26 1.41
CA THR A 187 -5.10 -15.16 1.82
C THR A 187 -6.45 -14.47 1.65
N SER A 188 -7.49 -15.25 1.36
CA SER A 188 -8.86 -14.75 1.14
C SER A 188 -9.47 -14.03 2.34
N THR A 189 -8.96 -14.25 3.55
CA THR A 189 -9.47 -13.66 4.80
C THR A 189 -8.59 -12.52 5.27
N PRO A 190 -9.11 -11.29 5.38
CA PRO A 190 -8.37 -10.16 5.92
C PRO A 190 -7.95 -10.41 7.38
N LYS A 191 -6.78 -9.92 7.78
CA LYS A 191 -6.29 -9.95 9.16
C LYS A 191 -6.13 -8.52 9.67
N GLY A 192 -6.67 -8.23 10.85
CA GLY A 192 -6.51 -6.94 11.52
C GLY A 192 -5.21 -6.92 12.33
N VAL A 193 -4.21 -6.16 11.89
CA VAL A 193 -2.98 -5.93 12.65
C VAL A 193 -3.29 -4.96 13.79
N MET A 194 -2.87 -5.28 15.01
CA MET A 194 -3.12 -4.48 16.22
C MET A 194 -2.03 -3.44 16.42
N LEU A 195 -2.32 -2.16 16.17
CA LEU A 195 -1.38 -1.07 16.39
C LEU A 195 -1.71 -0.31 17.67
N THR A 196 -0.73 -0.17 18.55
CA THR A 196 -0.87 0.60 19.79
C THR A 196 -0.51 2.07 19.59
N HIS A 197 -0.89 2.93 20.54
CA HIS A 197 -0.44 4.31 20.58
C HIS A 197 1.09 4.39 20.64
N GLY A 198 1.72 3.52 21.43
CA GLY A 198 3.18 3.45 21.55
C GLY A 198 3.87 3.07 20.25
N ASN A 199 3.37 2.05 19.53
CA ASN A 199 3.91 1.70 18.20
C ASN A 199 3.91 2.91 17.27
N LEU A 200 2.79 3.65 17.20
CA LEU A 200 2.64 4.78 16.29
C LEU A 200 3.54 5.96 16.64
N VAL A 201 3.59 6.35 17.92
CA VAL A 201 4.43 7.47 18.36
C VAL A 201 5.91 7.16 18.16
N PHE A 202 6.35 5.96 18.58
CA PHE A 202 7.73 5.51 18.38
C PHE A 202 8.10 5.49 16.89
N HIS A 203 7.21 4.91 16.07
CA HIS A 203 7.44 4.78 14.64
C HIS A 203 7.47 6.11 13.91
N CYS A 204 6.57 7.06 14.25
CA CYS A 204 6.61 8.42 13.70
C CYS A 204 7.93 9.13 14.03
N GLY A 205 8.47 8.92 15.24
CA GLY A 205 9.79 9.41 15.61
C GLY A 205 10.93 8.81 14.76
N ASN A 206 10.85 7.53 14.45
CA ASN A 206 11.79 6.87 13.54
C ASN A 206 11.68 7.40 12.11
N LEU A 207 10.45 7.56 11.59
CA LEU A 207 10.19 8.14 10.27
C LEU A 207 10.70 9.59 10.18
N LYS A 208 10.51 10.40 11.22
CA LYS A 208 11.07 11.75 11.29
C LYS A 208 12.58 11.74 11.03
N LYS A 209 13.31 10.86 11.72
CA LYS A 209 14.77 10.75 11.60
C LYS A 209 15.19 10.16 10.24
N ALA A 210 14.60 9.04 9.85
CA ALA A 210 14.99 8.29 8.66
C ALA A 210 14.68 9.05 7.36
N CYS A 211 13.49 9.67 7.26
CA CYS A 211 13.09 10.45 6.10
C CYS A 211 13.53 11.92 6.18
N GLY A 212 14.16 12.34 7.28
CA GLY A 212 14.72 13.69 7.43
C GLY A 212 13.67 14.80 7.46
N TYR A 213 12.57 14.60 8.20
CA TYR A 213 11.58 15.66 8.44
C TYR A 213 12.14 16.74 9.35
N GLU A 214 11.93 17.98 8.94
CA GLU A 214 12.34 19.20 9.62
C GLU A 214 11.10 20.10 9.89
N ASP A 215 11.26 21.17 10.69
CA ASP A 215 10.14 22.05 11.07
C ASP A 215 9.51 22.78 9.87
N ASN A 216 10.26 22.95 8.78
CA ASN A 216 9.78 23.56 7.52
C ASN A 216 9.30 22.53 6.50
N SER A 217 9.24 21.27 6.85
CA SER A 217 8.76 20.23 5.94
C SER A 217 7.29 20.43 5.57
N VAL A 218 6.96 20.10 4.33
CA VAL A 218 5.59 20.14 3.82
C VAL A 218 5.30 18.79 3.15
N THR A 219 4.17 18.18 3.49
CA THR A 219 3.73 16.91 2.93
C THR A 219 2.60 17.10 1.92
N VAL A 220 2.70 16.48 0.76
CA VAL A 220 1.59 16.27 -0.18
C VAL A 220 1.35 14.77 -0.30
N THR A 221 0.13 14.32 0.00
CA THR A 221 -0.22 12.90 -0.10
C THR A 221 -1.52 12.68 -0.87
N TRP A 222 -1.56 11.60 -1.66
CA TRP A 222 -2.77 11.06 -2.28
C TRP A 222 -2.99 9.60 -1.88
N MET A 223 -2.07 9.04 -1.05
CA MET A 223 -2.17 7.67 -0.59
C MET A 223 -3.46 7.45 0.21
N PRO A 224 -4.16 6.32 0.00
CA PRO A 224 -5.39 6.04 0.72
C PRO A 224 -5.17 5.95 2.23
N TYR A 225 -6.01 6.61 3.03
CA TYR A 225 -5.95 6.58 4.50
C TYR A 225 -6.19 5.19 5.11
N PHE A 226 -6.83 4.29 4.38
CA PHE A 226 -7.08 2.90 4.81
C PHE A 226 -5.90 1.96 4.49
N HIS A 227 -4.79 2.49 4.01
CA HIS A 227 -3.51 1.81 3.84
C HIS A 227 -2.50 2.41 4.83
N ASP A 228 -1.68 1.57 5.45
CA ASP A 228 -0.63 1.97 6.40
C ASP A 228 0.25 3.11 5.85
N TYR A 229 0.71 3.00 4.61
CA TYR A 229 1.53 4.01 3.92
C TYR A 229 0.84 5.37 3.81
N GLY A 230 -0.48 5.39 3.61
CA GLY A 230 -1.28 6.61 3.58
C GLY A 230 -1.62 7.13 4.98
N LEU A 231 -1.97 6.26 5.92
CA LEU A 231 -2.34 6.67 7.27
C LEU A 231 -1.12 7.09 8.09
N VAL A 232 -0.10 6.22 8.18
CA VAL A 232 1.05 6.49 9.05
C VAL A 232 1.94 7.56 8.45
N GLU A 233 2.55 7.34 7.28
CA GLU A 233 3.47 8.32 6.70
C GLU A 233 2.73 9.53 6.12
N GLY A 234 1.59 9.31 5.46
CA GLY A 234 0.87 10.39 4.81
C GLY A 234 0.13 11.33 5.76
N LEU A 235 -0.38 10.83 6.89
CA LEU A 235 -1.20 11.63 7.81
C LEU A 235 -0.59 11.75 9.21
N MET A 236 -0.12 10.64 9.83
CA MET A 236 0.34 10.70 11.22
C MET A 236 1.73 11.33 11.37
N VAL A 237 2.63 11.12 10.42
CA VAL A 237 3.97 11.73 10.47
C VAL A 237 3.92 13.25 10.38
N PRO A 238 3.15 13.90 9.48
CA PRO A 238 2.95 15.35 9.52
C PRO A 238 2.38 15.85 10.86
N LEU A 239 1.41 15.13 11.43
CA LEU A 239 0.85 15.45 12.75
C LEU A 239 1.95 15.38 13.84
N TYR A 240 2.76 14.30 13.82
CA TYR A 240 3.86 14.11 14.76
C TYR A 240 4.89 15.25 14.65
N ASN A 241 5.22 15.65 13.43
CA ASN A 241 6.21 16.72 13.19
C ASN A 241 5.66 18.14 13.41
N GLY A 242 4.35 18.32 13.45
CA GLY A 242 3.74 19.64 13.54
C GLY A 242 3.84 20.44 12.23
N THR A 243 3.78 19.76 11.09
CA THR A 243 4.00 20.33 9.75
C THR A 243 2.74 20.22 8.89
N PRO A 244 2.52 21.12 7.91
CA PRO A 244 1.33 21.11 7.09
C PRO A 244 1.28 19.91 6.13
N CYS A 245 0.08 19.36 5.97
CA CYS A 245 -0.20 18.28 5.04
C CYS A 245 -1.33 18.61 4.07
N TYR A 246 -1.05 18.46 2.77
CA TYR A 246 -2.04 18.64 1.70
C TYR A 246 -2.47 17.28 1.17
N ILE A 247 -3.77 17.01 1.28
CA ILE A 247 -4.38 15.70 0.97
C ILE A 247 -5.17 15.80 -0.32
N MET A 248 -4.96 14.88 -1.27
CA MET A 248 -5.84 14.71 -2.41
C MET A 248 -6.39 13.28 -2.47
N SER A 249 -7.49 13.09 -3.20
CA SER A 249 -8.02 11.73 -3.34
C SER A 249 -7.17 10.88 -4.29
N PRO A 250 -7.04 9.56 -4.04
CA PRO A 250 -6.37 8.63 -4.95
C PRO A 250 -6.96 8.68 -6.37
N PHE A 251 -8.27 8.88 -6.48
CA PHE A 251 -8.95 9.00 -7.76
C PHE A 251 -8.50 10.24 -8.55
N ALA A 252 -8.25 11.37 -7.86
CA ALA A 252 -7.76 12.59 -8.51
C ALA A 252 -6.37 12.38 -9.12
N PHE A 253 -5.50 11.65 -8.42
CA PHE A 253 -4.19 11.23 -8.93
C PHE A 253 -4.33 10.31 -10.13
N VAL A 254 -5.02 9.17 -10.00
CA VAL A 254 -5.14 8.18 -11.10
C VAL A 254 -5.76 8.79 -12.36
N LYS A 255 -6.75 9.66 -12.20
CA LYS A 255 -7.39 10.37 -13.31
C LYS A 255 -6.44 11.33 -14.03
N ARG A 256 -5.59 12.04 -13.28
CA ARG A 256 -4.61 13.02 -13.80
C ARG A 256 -3.37 13.08 -12.90
N PRO A 257 -2.36 12.22 -13.12
CA PRO A 257 -1.15 12.15 -12.28
C PRO A 257 -0.40 13.48 -12.15
N LEU A 258 -0.47 14.31 -13.18
CA LEU A 258 0.13 15.65 -13.18
C LEU A 258 -0.32 16.53 -12.00
N ARG A 259 -1.53 16.33 -11.48
CA ARG A 259 -2.06 17.08 -10.32
C ARG A 259 -1.20 16.87 -9.06
N TRP A 260 -0.68 15.67 -8.89
CA TRP A 260 0.24 15.37 -7.80
C TRP A 260 1.51 16.22 -7.89
N LEU A 261 2.18 16.21 -9.05
CA LEU A 261 3.40 16.98 -9.28
C LEU A 261 3.16 18.49 -9.22
N GLN A 262 2.02 18.97 -9.73
CA GLN A 262 1.60 20.37 -9.60
C GLN A 262 1.35 20.77 -8.14
N SER A 263 0.82 19.88 -7.31
CA SER A 263 0.62 20.16 -5.88
C SER A 263 1.95 20.20 -5.14
N ILE A 264 2.89 19.29 -5.43
CA ILE A 264 4.24 19.33 -4.88
C ILE A 264 4.89 20.69 -5.19
N SER A 265 4.83 21.13 -6.44
CA SER A 265 5.37 22.41 -6.88
C SER A 265 4.68 23.60 -6.19
N LYS A 266 3.33 23.63 -6.21
CA LYS A 266 2.54 24.75 -5.67
C LYS A 266 2.77 24.97 -4.19
N TYR A 267 2.77 23.91 -3.41
CA TYR A 267 2.90 23.98 -1.95
C TYR A 267 4.35 23.82 -1.48
N ARG A 268 5.29 23.77 -2.41
CA ARG A 268 6.71 23.57 -2.11
C ARG A 268 6.96 22.34 -1.22
N ALA A 269 6.23 21.24 -1.53
CA ALA A 269 6.29 20.05 -0.71
C ALA A 269 7.69 19.41 -0.77
N THR A 270 8.22 19.13 0.42
CA THR A 270 9.51 18.47 0.61
C THR A 270 9.37 16.95 0.63
N HIS A 271 8.21 16.45 1.08
CA HIS A 271 7.94 15.02 1.24
C HIS A 271 6.66 14.63 0.50
N SER A 272 6.74 13.56 -0.25
CA SER A 272 5.58 12.92 -0.87
C SER A 272 5.93 11.48 -1.24
N GLN A 273 5.03 10.56 -0.94
CA GLN A 273 5.24 9.13 -1.13
C GLN A 273 4.27 8.54 -2.14
N ALA A 274 4.72 7.50 -2.83
CA ALA A 274 3.91 6.77 -3.79
C ALA A 274 4.46 5.36 -4.05
N PRO A 275 3.64 4.41 -4.51
CA PRO A 275 4.10 3.15 -5.08
C PRO A 275 4.78 3.35 -6.44
N ASN A 276 5.58 2.37 -6.86
CA ASN A 276 6.35 2.40 -8.10
C ASN A 276 5.50 2.69 -9.35
N PHE A 277 4.27 2.12 -9.42
CA PHE A 277 3.36 2.37 -10.56
C PHE A 277 3.00 3.85 -10.73
N ALA A 278 3.03 4.64 -9.67
CA ALA A 278 2.65 6.05 -9.74
C ALA A 278 3.71 6.89 -10.45
N TYR A 279 4.96 6.55 -10.28
CA TYR A 279 6.07 7.16 -11.00
C TYR A 279 5.98 6.82 -12.48
N ASP A 280 5.77 5.55 -12.84
CA ASP A 280 5.59 5.11 -14.22
C ASP A 280 4.35 5.76 -14.86
N LEU A 281 3.21 5.77 -14.16
CA LEU A 281 1.99 6.41 -14.65
C LEU A 281 2.18 7.91 -14.91
N SER A 282 2.96 8.59 -14.08
CA SER A 282 3.27 10.02 -14.27
C SER A 282 4.10 10.25 -15.54
N VAL A 283 5.11 9.42 -15.79
CA VAL A 283 5.92 9.46 -17.03
C VAL A 283 5.04 9.23 -18.25
N ARG A 284 4.21 8.19 -18.25
CA ARG A 284 3.34 7.85 -19.40
C ARG A 284 2.30 8.91 -19.71
N LYS A 285 1.89 9.74 -18.76
CA LYS A 285 0.80 10.72 -18.92
C LYS A 285 1.26 12.15 -19.10
N ILE A 286 2.56 12.48 -18.89
CA ILE A 286 3.10 13.82 -19.08
C ILE A 286 3.26 14.16 -20.56
N LYS A 287 3.00 15.42 -20.91
CA LYS A 287 3.36 15.98 -22.22
C LYS A 287 4.51 16.97 -22.06
N PRO A 288 5.50 17.04 -22.97
CA PRO A 288 6.69 17.90 -22.81
C PRO A 288 6.39 19.36 -22.41
N LYS A 289 5.39 19.98 -23.02
CA LYS A 289 4.96 21.36 -22.70
C LYS A 289 4.44 21.53 -21.25
N GLN A 290 4.09 20.44 -20.56
CA GLN A 290 3.57 20.52 -19.21
C GLN A 290 4.70 20.56 -18.17
N LEU A 291 5.91 20.13 -18.53
CA LEU A 291 7.09 20.21 -17.65
C LEU A 291 7.40 21.64 -17.22
N GLU A 292 7.12 22.62 -18.09
CA GLU A 292 7.31 24.05 -17.80
C GLU A 292 6.33 24.63 -16.79
N THR A 293 5.28 23.86 -16.39
CA THR A 293 4.20 24.34 -15.53
C THR A 293 4.42 24.09 -14.05
N PHE A 294 5.53 23.46 -13.66
CA PHE A 294 5.84 23.17 -12.25
C PHE A 294 7.35 23.02 -12.02
N ASP A 295 7.75 23.20 -10.76
CA ASP A 295 9.13 23.09 -10.27
C ASP A 295 9.17 22.07 -9.13
N LEU A 296 9.91 20.97 -9.31
CA LEU A 296 10.09 19.90 -8.36
C LEU A 296 11.38 20.02 -7.52
N SER A 297 12.10 21.12 -7.64
CA SER A 297 13.37 21.33 -6.93
C SER A 297 13.23 21.33 -5.40
N CYS A 298 12.00 21.60 -4.91
CA CYS A 298 11.67 21.56 -3.49
C CYS A 298 11.51 20.13 -2.94
N TRP A 299 11.28 19.13 -3.80
CA TRP A 299 11.02 17.77 -3.38
C TRP A 299 12.33 17.12 -2.91
N GLU A 300 12.38 16.69 -1.65
CA GLU A 300 13.57 16.17 -0.99
C GLU A 300 13.50 14.67 -0.71
N ALA A 301 12.29 14.16 -0.44
CA ALA A 301 12.04 12.75 -0.19
C ALA A 301 10.83 12.27 -1.01
N ALA A 302 11.11 11.57 -2.12
CA ALA A 302 10.15 10.90 -2.97
C ALA A 302 10.08 9.42 -2.57
N GLY A 303 9.24 9.12 -1.58
CA GLY A 303 9.07 7.76 -1.09
C GLY A 303 8.61 6.82 -2.21
N ASN A 304 9.31 5.70 -2.41
CA ASN A 304 8.94 4.66 -3.37
C ASN A 304 8.91 3.31 -2.66
N ALA A 305 7.71 2.80 -2.37
CA ALA A 305 7.51 1.58 -1.57
C ALA A 305 6.18 0.89 -1.88
N ALA A 306 5.81 -0.04 -1.02
CA ALA A 306 4.54 -0.78 -1.04
C ALA A 306 4.38 -1.81 -2.17
N GLU A 307 5.26 -1.86 -3.13
CA GLU A 307 5.33 -2.87 -4.21
C GLU A 307 6.79 -3.02 -4.68
N PRO A 308 7.13 -4.04 -5.48
CA PRO A 308 8.48 -4.18 -6.02
C PRO A 308 8.91 -2.90 -6.77
N ILE A 309 10.09 -2.40 -6.44
CA ILE A 309 10.64 -1.18 -7.01
C ILE A 309 11.43 -1.53 -8.27
N ASN A 310 11.02 -0.97 -9.40
CA ASN A 310 11.71 -1.18 -10.67
C ASN A 310 12.72 -0.05 -10.93
N PRO A 311 14.03 -0.33 -11.00
CA PRO A 311 15.05 0.68 -11.26
C PRO A 311 14.84 1.43 -12.58
N LYS A 312 14.37 0.76 -13.64
CA LYS A 312 14.11 1.39 -14.95
C LYS A 312 13.00 2.44 -14.88
N VAL A 313 12.00 2.22 -14.00
CA VAL A 313 10.94 3.22 -13.76
C VAL A 313 11.52 4.44 -13.07
N MET A 314 12.40 4.26 -12.07
CA MET A 314 13.08 5.37 -11.38
C MET A 314 13.96 6.17 -12.35
N GLU A 315 14.78 5.50 -13.16
CA GLU A 315 15.65 6.12 -14.17
C GLU A 315 14.81 6.97 -15.14
N LYS A 316 13.75 6.38 -15.71
CA LYS A 316 12.88 7.05 -16.68
C LYS A 316 12.12 8.24 -16.07
N PHE A 317 11.69 8.12 -14.81
CA PHE A 317 11.07 9.24 -14.10
C PHE A 317 12.07 10.38 -13.88
N ASN A 318 13.29 10.07 -13.44
CA ASN A 318 14.33 11.07 -13.25
C ASN A 318 14.66 11.78 -14.57
N GLU A 319 14.91 11.04 -15.65
CA GLU A 319 15.18 11.62 -16.98
C GLU A 319 14.05 12.54 -17.44
N THR A 320 12.79 12.11 -17.25
CA THR A 320 11.61 12.87 -17.68
C THR A 320 11.44 14.16 -16.90
N PHE A 321 11.67 14.14 -15.57
CA PHE A 321 11.36 15.25 -14.69
C PHE A 321 12.58 16.05 -14.21
N ALA A 322 13.81 15.67 -14.59
CA ALA A 322 15.00 16.47 -14.33
C ALA A 322 14.91 17.91 -14.89
N PRO A 323 14.34 18.15 -16.09
CA PRO A 323 14.12 19.52 -16.58
C PRO A 323 13.18 20.35 -15.72
N ALA A 324 12.31 19.70 -14.92
CA ALA A 324 11.43 20.34 -13.94
C ALA A 324 12.04 20.39 -12.53
N GLY A 325 13.33 20.15 -12.36
CA GLY A 325 14.04 20.26 -11.09
C GLY A 325 14.07 19.00 -10.22
N PHE A 326 13.52 17.88 -10.67
CA PHE A 326 13.62 16.61 -9.95
C PHE A 326 15.07 16.10 -9.98
N ARG A 327 15.54 15.52 -8.88
CA ARG A 327 16.93 14.99 -8.76
C ARG A 327 16.90 13.52 -8.42
N TRP A 328 17.85 12.76 -8.93
CA TRP A 328 17.99 11.32 -8.66
C TRP A 328 18.03 11.00 -7.16
N ASN A 329 18.79 11.77 -6.40
CA ASN A 329 18.93 11.61 -4.96
C ASN A 329 17.66 11.96 -4.14
N THR A 330 16.62 12.51 -4.77
CA THR A 330 15.30 12.73 -4.16
C THR A 330 14.55 11.42 -3.93
N PHE A 331 14.77 10.40 -4.77
CA PHE A 331 14.14 9.10 -4.55
C PHE A 331 14.50 8.52 -3.17
N ALA A 332 13.50 8.00 -2.48
CA ALA A 332 13.62 7.29 -1.21
C ALA A 332 12.97 5.90 -1.33
N PRO A 333 13.66 4.94 -1.98
CA PRO A 333 13.22 3.55 -1.96
C PRO A 333 13.11 3.06 -0.54
N ALA A 334 12.03 2.29 -0.25
CA ALA A 334 11.78 1.84 1.11
C ALA A 334 11.07 0.48 1.15
N TYR A 335 11.27 -0.24 2.24
CA TYR A 335 10.57 -1.47 2.55
C TYR A 335 9.87 -1.38 3.90
N GLY A 336 8.68 -1.95 3.95
CA GLY A 336 7.92 -2.04 5.19
C GLY A 336 6.59 -2.76 5.03
N LEU A 337 5.94 -2.98 6.17
CA LEU A 337 4.68 -3.71 6.27
C LEU A 337 3.91 -3.28 7.53
N ALA A 338 2.60 -3.47 7.53
CA ALA A 338 1.72 -3.07 8.62
C ALA A 338 2.08 -3.75 9.95
N GLU A 339 2.55 -5.00 9.89
CA GLU A 339 2.97 -5.79 11.05
C GLU A 339 4.19 -5.19 11.79
N ALA A 340 4.99 -4.35 11.09
CA ALA A 340 6.06 -3.54 11.68
C ALA A 340 5.67 -2.05 11.75
N THR A 341 4.40 -1.74 11.92
CA THR A 341 3.77 -0.43 11.87
C THR A 341 3.81 0.18 10.47
N LEU A 342 4.98 0.33 9.84
CA LEU A 342 5.14 0.70 8.45
C LEU A 342 6.57 0.42 7.94
N LEU A 343 7.56 1.21 8.34
CA LEU A 343 8.89 1.29 7.73
C LEU A 343 9.91 0.39 8.43
N VAL A 344 10.61 -0.44 7.69
CA VAL A 344 11.73 -1.28 8.15
C VAL A 344 13.06 -0.74 7.65
N SER A 345 13.10 -0.30 6.38
CA SER A 345 14.32 0.25 5.78
C SER A 345 14.00 1.37 4.79
N THR A 346 14.89 2.34 4.70
CA THR A 346 14.92 3.38 3.67
C THR A 346 16.32 3.99 3.60
N LYS A 347 16.58 4.77 2.56
CA LYS A 347 17.83 5.52 2.48
C LYS A 347 17.71 6.90 3.14
N PRO A 348 18.80 7.47 3.66
CA PRO A 348 18.80 8.84 4.17
C PRO A 348 18.40 9.86 3.11
N LYS A 349 17.69 10.91 3.51
CA LYS A 349 17.23 12.01 2.65
C LYS A 349 18.39 12.57 1.83
N LEU A 350 18.16 12.79 0.52
CA LEU A 350 19.10 13.40 -0.42
C LEU A 350 20.44 12.64 -0.61
N THR A 351 20.55 11.38 -0.19
CA THR A 351 21.64 10.51 -0.61
C THR A 351 21.28 9.83 -1.95
N GLU A 352 22.26 9.24 -2.63
CA GLU A 352 21.99 8.52 -3.89
C GLU A 352 21.30 7.16 -3.59
N PRO A 353 20.22 6.81 -4.30
CA PRO A 353 19.66 5.46 -4.22
C PRO A 353 20.63 4.44 -4.84
N VAL A 354 20.75 3.29 -4.21
CA VAL A 354 21.64 2.21 -4.64
C VAL A 354 20.86 1.22 -5.52
N ILE A 355 21.42 0.89 -6.68
CA ILE A 355 20.94 -0.17 -7.56
C ILE A 355 21.97 -1.28 -7.57
N GLY A 356 21.60 -2.45 -7.08
CA GLY A 356 22.44 -3.64 -7.14
C GLY A 356 22.22 -4.39 -8.47
N TYR A 357 23.29 -4.99 -8.99
CA TYR A 357 23.28 -5.79 -10.22
C TYR A 357 23.74 -7.20 -9.88
N PHE A 358 22.90 -8.18 -10.11
CA PHE A 358 23.10 -9.56 -9.68
C PHE A 358 22.92 -10.53 -10.84
N ASP A 359 23.59 -11.66 -10.77
CA ASP A 359 23.39 -12.77 -11.69
C ASP A 359 22.00 -13.37 -11.50
N SER A 360 21.18 -13.36 -12.55
CA SER A 360 19.80 -13.84 -12.50
C SER A 360 19.69 -15.32 -12.16
N GLN A 361 20.54 -16.16 -12.73
CA GLN A 361 20.50 -17.62 -12.51
C GLN A 361 20.96 -17.99 -11.09
N ALA A 362 21.91 -17.22 -10.54
CA ALA A 362 22.31 -17.39 -9.15
C ALA A 362 21.17 -17.03 -8.20
N LEU A 363 20.46 -15.91 -8.43
CA LEU A 363 19.31 -15.51 -7.62
C LEU A 363 18.15 -16.51 -7.67
N GLU A 364 17.94 -17.17 -8.80
CA GLU A 364 16.94 -18.25 -8.96
C GLU A 364 17.26 -19.49 -8.11
N ARG A 365 18.51 -19.62 -7.66
CA ARG A 365 19.01 -20.69 -6.76
C ARG A 365 19.31 -20.15 -5.36
N ASP A 366 18.68 -19.05 -4.98
CA ASP A 366 18.87 -18.38 -3.69
C ASP A 366 20.32 -17.96 -3.39
N LYS A 367 21.15 -17.72 -4.45
CA LYS A 367 22.54 -17.28 -4.32
C LYS A 367 22.70 -15.81 -4.77
N ILE A 368 23.48 -15.07 -4.01
CA ILE A 368 23.78 -13.66 -4.30
C ILE A 368 25.15 -13.60 -4.96
N VAL A 369 25.16 -13.27 -6.26
CA VAL A 369 26.38 -13.05 -7.02
C VAL A 369 26.29 -11.67 -7.68
N ALA A 370 27.03 -10.70 -7.14
CA ALA A 370 27.11 -9.37 -7.73
C ALA A 370 27.88 -9.40 -9.05
N VAL A 371 27.37 -8.71 -10.06
CA VAL A 371 27.94 -8.63 -11.41
C VAL A 371 27.99 -7.18 -11.89
N SER A 372 28.68 -6.92 -12.99
CA SER A 372 28.68 -5.59 -13.60
C SER A 372 27.34 -5.31 -14.30
N LYS A 373 26.95 -4.03 -14.36
CA LYS A 373 25.71 -3.56 -15.00
C LYS A 373 25.54 -4.06 -16.45
N ASP A 374 26.62 -4.14 -17.18
CA ASP A 374 26.65 -4.44 -18.62
C ASP A 374 26.86 -5.94 -18.91
N GLY A 375 26.73 -6.82 -17.90
CA GLY A 375 26.84 -8.27 -18.05
C GLY A 375 25.62 -8.90 -18.74
N GLU A 376 25.79 -10.14 -19.23
CA GLU A 376 24.66 -10.96 -19.66
C GLU A 376 23.95 -11.58 -18.45
N GLY A 377 22.62 -11.78 -18.53
CA GLY A 377 21.84 -12.41 -17.45
C GLY A 377 21.81 -11.58 -16.16
N VAL A 378 21.89 -10.25 -16.25
CA VAL A 378 21.90 -9.34 -15.10
C VAL A 378 20.49 -8.96 -14.67
N ARG A 379 20.19 -9.12 -13.39
CA ARG A 379 19.00 -8.58 -12.74
C ARG A 379 19.38 -7.36 -11.90
N ALA A 380 18.79 -6.20 -12.25
CA ALA A 380 18.93 -4.98 -11.47
C ALA A 380 17.85 -4.92 -10.37
N ILE A 381 18.24 -4.73 -9.12
CA ILE A 381 17.33 -4.61 -7.97
C ILE A 381 17.64 -3.28 -7.26
N ALA A 382 16.60 -2.45 -7.06
CA ALA A 382 16.75 -1.27 -6.23
C ALA A 382 16.88 -1.68 -4.76
N SER A 383 17.92 -1.18 -4.08
CA SER A 383 17.99 -1.30 -2.63
C SER A 383 16.83 -0.53 -2.01
N CYS A 384 16.24 -1.08 -0.96
CA CYS A 384 15.29 -0.41 -0.09
C CYS A 384 15.99 0.39 1.02
N GLY A 385 17.27 0.65 0.88
CA GLY A 385 18.09 1.42 1.81
C GLY A 385 18.56 0.63 3.03
N GLN A 386 19.00 1.36 4.03
CA GLN A 386 19.52 0.84 5.28
C GLN A 386 18.39 0.64 6.29
N LEU A 387 18.63 -0.19 7.29
CA LEU A 387 17.67 -0.42 8.38
C LEU A 387 17.48 0.88 9.18
N VAL A 388 16.23 1.18 9.53
CA VAL A 388 15.94 2.42 10.25
C VAL A 388 16.18 2.26 11.75
N CYS A 389 16.84 3.25 12.34
CA CYS A 389 17.04 3.37 13.79
C CYS A 389 17.52 2.07 14.48
N GLU A 390 16.70 1.48 15.35
CA GLU A 390 17.02 0.30 16.16
C GLU A 390 16.55 -1.02 15.51
N THR A 391 16.00 -0.95 14.29
CA THR A 391 15.48 -2.12 13.58
C THR A 391 16.58 -3.15 13.33
N GLN A 392 16.32 -4.39 13.69
CA GLN A 392 17.17 -5.53 13.41
C GLN A 392 16.53 -6.42 12.37
N VAL A 393 17.31 -6.88 11.42
CA VAL A 393 16.88 -7.82 10.38
C VAL A 393 17.78 -9.06 10.41
N ALA A 394 17.15 -10.22 10.39
CA ALA A 394 17.81 -11.49 10.12
C ALA A 394 17.32 -12.06 8.78
N ILE A 395 18.23 -12.53 7.96
CA ILE A 395 17.92 -13.30 6.75
C ILE A 395 17.94 -14.77 7.13
N VAL A 396 16.81 -15.46 7.00
CA VAL A 396 16.57 -16.78 7.57
C VAL A 396 16.01 -17.72 6.52
N ASN A 397 16.52 -18.96 6.49
CA ASN A 397 15.94 -19.99 5.65
C ASN A 397 14.50 -20.31 6.11
N PRO A 398 13.48 -20.17 5.27
CA PRO A 398 12.08 -20.26 5.67
C PRO A 398 11.68 -21.66 6.18
N ASP A 399 12.40 -22.72 5.75
CA ASP A 399 12.10 -24.11 6.07
C ASP A 399 12.85 -24.59 7.33
N THR A 400 14.18 -24.37 7.39
CA THR A 400 15.01 -24.81 8.52
C THR A 400 14.97 -23.84 9.70
N LYS A 401 14.57 -22.59 9.45
CA LYS A 401 14.62 -21.47 10.41
C LYS A 401 16.03 -21.15 10.91
N GLU A 402 17.05 -21.54 10.17
CA GLU A 402 18.45 -21.20 10.42
C GLU A 402 18.82 -19.89 9.72
N ARG A 403 19.76 -19.14 10.29
CA ARG A 403 20.29 -17.94 9.64
C ARG A 403 20.99 -18.31 8.33
N CYS A 404 20.64 -17.62 7.25
CA CYS A 404 21.29 -17.80 5.95
C CYS A 404 22.74 -17.33 5.98
N ALA A 405 23.58 -17.91 5.13
CA ALA A 405 24.91 -17.38 4.86
C ALA A 405 24.81 -15.99 4.17
N PRO A 406 25.86 -15.15 4.26
CA PRO A 406 25.83 -13.80 3.67
C PRO A 406 25.57 -13.73 2.16
N ASP A 407 25.85 -14.82 1.45
CA ASP A 407 25.66 -14.97 0.00
C ASP A 407 24.35 -15.68 -0.37
N GLN A 408 23.36 -15.72 0.55
CA GLN A 408 22.09 -16.41 0.33
C GLN A 408 20.89 -15.50 0.51
N VAL A 409 19.89 -15.70 -0.35
CA VAL A 409 18.54 -15.15 -0.20
C VAL A 409 17.79 -15.98 0.84
N GLY A 410 17.02 -15.29 1.70
CA GLY A 410 16.16 -15.95 2.68
C GLY A 410 14.96 -15.09 3.05
N GLU A 411 14.13 -15.58 3.98
CA GLU A 411 13.03 -14.82 4.54
C GLU A 411 13.57 -13.68 5.41
N ILE A 412 13.02 -12.49 5.22
CA ILE A 412 13.34 -11.32 6.03
C ILE A 412 12.59 -11.44 7.36
N TRP A 413 13.33 -11.55 8.46
CA TRP A 413 12.78 -11.53 9.81
C TRP A 413 13.14 -10.22 10.49
N VAL A 414 12.16 -9.59 11.16
CA VAL A 414 12.29 -8.23 11.71
C VAL A 414 12.09 -8.24 13.23
N SER A 415 12.95 -7.55 13.97
CA SER A 415 12.77 -7.24 15.39
C SER A 415 12.96 -5.75 15.59
N ASP A 416 11.96 -5.08 16.17
CA ASP A 416 11.92 -3.63 16.37
C ASP A 416 10.79 -3.28 17.36
N PRO A 417 10.92 -2.23 18.18
CA PRO A 417 9.80 -1.76 19.02
C PRO A 417 8.54 -1.32 18.23
N SER A 418 8.67 -1.09 16.92
CA SER A 418 7.53 -0.83 16.01
C SER A 418 6.81 -2.11 15.58
N VAL A 419 7.36 -3.31 15.82
CA VAL A 419 6.66 -4.57 15.56
C VAL A 419 5.43 -4.62 16.45
N THR A 420 4.28 -4.87 15.83
CA THR A 420 2.97 -4.79 16.48
C THR A 420 2.69 -6.00 17.37
N GLN A 421 1.59 -5.95 18.14
CA GLN A 421 1.26 -7.02 19.09
C GLN A 421 0.70 -8.29 18.41
N GLY A 422 0.48 -8.28 17.09
CA GLY A 422 -0.07 -9.42 16.36
C GLY A 422 -1.38 -9.12 15.64
N TYR A 423 -2.13 -10.18 15.36
CA TYR A 423 -3.40 -10.10 14.66
C TYR A 423 -4.59 -10.21 15.62
N TRP A 424 -5.58 -9.34 15.43
CA TRP A 424 -6.79 -9.29 16.24
C TRP A 424 -7.52 -10.63 16.26
N GLU A 425 -7.72 -11.17 17.47
CA GLU A 425 -8.40 -12.47 17.71
C GLU A 425 -7.86 -13.65 16.86
N ARG A 426 -6.57 -13.64 16.51
CA ARG A 426 -5.89 -14.68 15.73
C ARG A 426 -4.63 -15.17 16.44
N PRO A 427 -4.76 -15.83 17.61
CA PRO A 427 -3.58 -16.24 18.41
C PRO A 427 -2.63 -17.17 17.63
N ASP A 428 -3.14 -18.15 16.88
CA ASP A 428 -2.30 -19.09 16.12
C ASP A 428 -1.49 -18.36 15.02
N ALA A 429 -2.14 -17.45 14.29
CA ALA A 429 -1.45 -16.67 13.26
C ALA A 429 -0.47 -15.65 13.87
N THR A 430 -0.76 -15.14 15.05
CA THR A 430 0.14 -14.26 15.81
C THR A 430 1.38 -15.04 16.26
N GLU A 431 1.20 -16.22 16.84
CA GLU A 431 2.32 -17.09 17.26
C GLU A 431 3.21 -17.46 16.09
N GLU A 432 2.62 -17.88 14.94
CA GLU A 432 3.36 -18.25 13.75
C GLU A 432 4.18 -17.09 13.17
N SER A 433 3.62 -15.87 13.19
CA SER A 433 4.22 -14.72 12.48
C SER A 433 5.10 -13.86 13.37
N PHE A 434 4.78 -13.67 14.66
CA PHE A 434 5.43 -12.67 15.53
C PHE A 434 6.38 -13.28 16.58
N ASN A 435 6.32 -14.59 16.81
CA ASN A 435 7.10 -15.25 17.84
C ASN A 435 8.11 -16.24 17.24
N ALA A 436 8.80 -15.83 16.17
CA ALA A 436 9.79 -16.69 15.54
C ALA A 436 11.16 -16.59 16.21
N TYR A 437 11.83 -17.75 16.36
CA TYR A 437 13.17 -17.86 16.92
C TYR A 437 14.10 -18.55 15.92
N ILE A 438 15.34 -18.06 15.83
CA ILE A 438 16.35 -18.64 14.94
C ILE A 438 16.83 -19.96 15.54
N THR A 439 16.75 -21.04 14.74
CA THR A 439 17.21 -22.38 15.12
C THR A 439 18.71 -22.34 15.46
N GLY A 440 19.09 -22.97 16.55
CA GLY A 440 20.48 -23.13 17.00
C GLY A 440 21.01 -21.97 17.87
N THR A 441 20.49 -20.75 17.75
CA THR A 441 20.93 -19.60 18.57
C THR A 441 19.90 -19.17 19.60
N ASN A 442 18.64 -19.48 19.39
CA ASN A 442 17.49 -19.02 20.17
C ASN A 442 17.34 -17.48 20.20
N GLU A 443 17.90 -16.79 19.19
CA GLU A 443 17.66 -15.34 18.98
C GLU A 443 16.21 -15.10 18.59
N GLY A 444 15.58 -14.07 19.16
CA GLY A 444 14.18 -13.68 18.89
C GLY A 444 13.51 -13.09 20.13
N PRO A 445 12.21 -12.84 20.09
CA PRO A 445 11.31 -13.14 18.97
C PRO A 445 11.49 -12.19 17.77
N PHE A 446 11.29 -12.73 16.60
CA PHE A 446 11.23 -11.99 15.34
C PHE A 446 9.85 -12.07 14.71
N LEU A 447 9.48 -11.01 13.97
CA LEU A 447 8.39 -11.02 13.01
C LEU A 447 8.84 -11.70 11.71
N ARG A 448 8.15 -12.75 11.27
CA ARG A 448 8.29 -13.34 9.94
C ARG A 448 7.49 -12.54 8.93
N THR A 449 8.16 -11.95 7.96
CA THR A 449 7.49 -11.07 6.99
C THR A 449 6.83 -11.84 5.83
N GLY A 450 7.33 -13.04 5.52
CA GLY A 450 6.96 -13.79 4.34
C GLY A 450 7.52 -13.19 3.05
N ASP A 451 8.39 -12.18 3.14
CA ASP A 451 9.10 -11.58 2.02
C ASP A 451 10.53 -12.14 1.96
N LEU A 452 11.02 -12.43 0.76
CA LEU A 452 12.37 -12.91 0.49
C LEU A 452 13.29 -11.73 0.17
N GLY A 453 14.49 -11.77 0.70
CA GLY A 453 15.49 -10.74 0.44
C GLY A 453 16.86 -11.09 1.01
N PHE A 454 17.73 -10.10 1.00
CA PHE A 454 19.09 -10.22 1.52
C PHE A 454 19.66 -8.87 1.91
N LEU A 455 20.71 -8.89 2.72
CA LEU A 455 21.51 -7.73 3.11
C LEU A 455 22.86 -7.80 2.39
N GLN A 456 23.25 -6.71 1.73
CA GLN A 456 24.57 -6.57 1.15
C GLN A 456 25.10 -5.16 1.40
N GLU A 457 26.29 -5.06 1.98
CA GLU A 457 26.94 -3.77 2.30
C GLU A 457 26.06 -2.82 3.14
N GLY A 458 25.20 -3.40 4.02
CA GLY A 458 24.27 -2.65 4.86
C GLY A 458 22.96 -2.24 4.18
N GLU A 459 22.80 -2.52 2.89
CA GLU A 459 21.61 -2.24 2.08
C GLU A 459 20.68 -3.46 2.04
N LEU A 460 19.37 -3.23 2.21
CA LEU A 460 18.35 -4.28 2.13
C LEU A 460 17.78 -4.38 0.72
N TYR A 461 17.82 -5.58 0.15
CA TYR A 461 17.26 -5.90 -1.16
C TYR A 461 16.07 -6.84 -1.03
N ILE A 462 14.95 -6.49 -1.65
CA ILE A 462 13.75 -7.33 -1.67
C ILE A 462 13.70 -8.11 -2.97
N ASN A 463 13.70 -9.42 -2.87
CA ASN A 463 13.73 -10.31 -4.03
C ASN A 463 12.33 -10.75 -4.47
N GLY A 464 11.40 -10.97 -3.52
CA GLY A 464 10.03 -11.37 -3.81
C GLY A 464 9.24 -11.77 -2.57
N ARG A 465 8.11 -12.48 -2.77
CA ARG A 465 7.31 -13.04 -1.69
C ARG A 465 7.32 -14.56 -1.74
N ILE A 466 7.50 -15.21 -0.61
CA ILE A 466 7.46 -16.68 -0.50
C ILE A 466 6.17 -17.25 -1.12
N LYS A 467 5.03 -16.63 -0.85
CA LYS A 467 3.71 -17.09 -1.30
C LYS A 467 3.42 -16.84 -2.78
N ASP A 468 4.16 -15.96 -3.43
CA ASP A 468 4.00 -15.61 -4.84
C ASP A 468 5.08 -16.26 -5.72
N LEU A 469 6.10 -16.86 -5.10
CA LEU A 469 7.20 -17.52 -5.79
C LEU A 469 6.68 -18.64 -6.70
N ILE A 470 7.19 -18.68 -7.92
CA ILE A 470 6.92 -19.73 -8.90
C ILE A 470 8.13 -20.67 -8.88
N ILE A 471 7.90 -21.93 -8.50
CA ILE A 471 8.99 -22.92 -8.41
C ILE A 471 8.78 -23.93 -9.53
N ILE A 472 9.60 -23.89 -10.56
CA ILE A 472 9.54 -24.83 -11.69
C ILE A 472 10.87 -25.55 -11.81
N HIS A 473 10.83 -26.88 -11.82
CA HIS A 473 12.03 -27.75 -11.85
C HIS A 473 13.06 -27.45 -10.74
N GLY A 474 12.59 -26.98 -9.57
CA GLY A 474 13.44 -26.63 -8.43
C GLY A 474 14.13 -25.27 -8.53
N THR A 475 13.76 -24.47 -9.51
CA THR A 475 14.29 -23.12 -9.74
C THR A 475 13.22 -22.08 -9.38
N ASN A 476 13.63 -21.02 -8.68
CA ASN A 476 12.75 -19.94 -8.23
C ASN A 476 12.60 -18.88 -9.32
N HIS A 477 11.37 -18.60 -9.73
CA HIS A 477 11.06 -17.52 -10.66
C HIS A 477 10.14 -16.50 -10.00
N TYR A 478 10.45 -15.23 -10.22
CA TYR A 478 9.74 -14.12 -9.59
C TYR A 478 8.67 -13.57 -10.54
N PRO A 479 7.38 -13.62 -10.18
CA PRO A 479 6.28 -13.23 -11.06
C PRO A 479 6.43 -11.84 -11.67
N GLN A 480 6.93 -10.88 -10.89
CA GLN A 480 7.09 -9.49 -11.35
C GLN A 480 8.06 -9.34 -12.53
N ASP A 481 9.05 -10.20 -12.62
CA ASP A 481 10.04 -10.15 -13.70
C ASP A 481 9.40 -10.66 -15.01
N ILE A 482 8.66 -11.76 -14.93
CA ILE A 482 7.91 -12.30 -16.06
C ILE A 482 6.84 -11.31 -16.53
N GLU A 483 6.08 -10.73 -15.59
CA GLU A 483 5.05 -9.71 -15.87
C GLU A 483 5.66 -8.47 -16.54
N TRP A 484 6.86 -8.06 -16.09
CA TRP A 484 7.58 -6.94 -16.68
C TRP A 484 8.01 -7.23 -18.12
N THR A 485 8.61 -8.40 -18.38
CA THR A 485 8.97 -8.83 -19.73
C THR A 485 7.78 -8.77 -20.67
N VAL A 486 6.65 -9.35 -20.27
CA VAL A 486 5.45 -9.41 -21.09
C VAL A 486 4.93 -8.01 -21.44
N GLN A 487 4.76 -7.14 -20.47
CA GLN A 487 4.16 -5.82 -20.69
C GLN A 487 5.00 -4.88 -21.56
N GLN A 488 6.28 -5.16 -21.79
CA GLN A 488 7.16 -4.34 -22.62
C GLN A 488 7.11 -4.71 -24.11
N LEU A 489 6.55 -5.86 -24.45
CA LEU A 489 6.58 -6.36 -25.83
C LEU A 489 5.70 -5.55 -26.80
N HIS A 490 4.52 -5.13 -26.35
CA HIS A 490 3.57 -4.41 -27.18
C HIS A 490 2.94 -3.23 -26.43
N PRO A 491 2.79 -2.06 -27.06
CA PRO A 491 2.17 -0.89 -26.42
C PRO A 491 0.67 -1.10 -26.10
N GLU A 492 0.04 -2.10 -26.70
CA GLU A 492 -1.35 -2.50 -26.47
C GLU A 492 -1.53 -3.37 -25.23
N LEU A 493 -0.48 -3.99 -24.74
CA LEU A 493 -0.50 -4.71 -23.46
C LEU A 493 -0.56 -3.69 -22.33
N ARG A 494 -1.56 -3.86 -21.47
CA ARG A 494 -1.83 -2.90 -20.41
C ARG A 494 -0.77 -2.97 -19.33
N PRO A 495 0.07 -1.92 -19.14
CA PRO A 495 1.12 -1.95 -18.13
C PRO A 495 0.57 -2.11 -16.71
N ASP A 496 1.27 -2.87 -15.88
CA ASP A 496 0.90 -3.20 -14.49
C ASP A 496 -0.42 -3.98 -14.35
N TYR A 497 -0.89 -4.60 -15.43
CA TYR A 497 -2.07 -5.48 -15.42
C TYR A 497 -1.75 -6.83 -16.07
N GLY A 498 -0.61 -7.39 -15.69
CA GLY A 498 -0.20 -8.78 -15.88
C GLY A 498 -0.25 -9.54 -14.57
N ALA A 499 -0.43 -10.86 -14.63
CA ALA A 499 -0.30 -11.76 -13.49
C ALA A 499 0.34 -13.07 -13.96
N ALA A 500 1.53 -13.38 -13.44
CA ALA A 500 2.19 -14.66 -13.63
C ALA A 500 2.06 -15.50 -12.35
N PHE A 501 1.74 -16.78 -12.50
CA PHE A 501 1.60 -17.72 -11.39
C PHE A 501 1.75 -19.17 -11.89
N SER A 502 2.03 -20.08 -10.99
CA SER A 502 2.04 -21.52 -11.31
C SER A 502 0.71 -22.19 -10.98
N ILE A 503 0.42 -23.27 -11.71
CA ILE A 503 -0.64 -24.24 -11.40
C ILE A 503 -0.05 -25.64 -11.35
N LEU A 504 -0.67 -26.50 -10.54
CA LEU A 504 -0.25 -27.90 -10.46
C LEU A 504 -0.95 -28.72 -11.53
N VAL A 505 -0.20 -29.27 -12.48
CA VAL A 505 -0.70 -30.14 -13.57
C VAL A 505 0.01 -31.49 -13.47
N LYS A 506 -0.75 -32.54 -13.18
CA LYS A 506 -0.21 -33.91 -13.01
C LYS A 506 0.96 -34.02 -12.01
N GLY A 507 0.96 -33.18 -10.98
CA GLY A 507 2.00 -33.16 -9.94
C GLY A 507 3.20 -32.27 -10.23
N GLU A 508 3.24 -31.58 -11.37
CA GLU A 508 4.28 -30.62 -11.73
C GLU A 508 3.73 -29.18 -11.73
N GLU A 509 4.52 -28.24 -11.25
CA GLU A 509 4.19 -26.82 -11.39
C GLU A 509 4.40 -26.34 -12.83
N LYS A 510 3.41 -25.62 -13.36
CA LYS A 510 3.40 -25.09 -14.73
C LYS A 510 3.06 -23.63 -14.73
N LEU A 511 3.76 -22.83 -15.54
CA LEU A 511 3.58 -21.39 -15.65
C LEU A 511 2.29 -21.03 -16.39
N VAL A 512 1.50 -20.15 -15.79
CA VAL A 512 0.38 -19.45 -16.41
C VAL A 512 0.63 -17.96 -16.39
N VAL A 513 0.35 -17.30 -17.50
CA VAL A 513 0.44 -15.84 -17.62
C VAL A 513 -0.89 -15.29 -18.11
N VAL A 514 -1.41 -14.29 -17.41
CA VAL A 514 -2.61 -13.54 -17.78
C VAL A 514 -2.23 -12.07 -17.94
N GLN A 515 -2.53 -11.47 -19.09
CA GLN A 515 -2.21 -10.08 -19.37
C GLN A 515 -3.44 -9.35 -19.92
N GLU A 516 -3.80 -8.18 -19.35
CA GLU A 516 -4.86 -7.35 -19.91
C GLU A 516 -4.37 -6.58 -21.13
N ILE A 517 -5.27 -6.42 -22.11
CA ILE A 517 -5.09 -5.53 -23.25
C ILE A 517 -5.68 -4.15 -22.95
N GLU A 518 -5.09 -3.08 -23.45
CA GLU A 518 -5.60 -1.71 -23.30
C GLU A 518 -7.00 -1.55 -23.92
N ARG A 519 -7.89 -0.82 -23.24
CA ARG A 519 -9.30 -0.60 -23.70
C ARG A 519 -9.44 0.04 -25.08
N ARG A 520 -8.42 0.77 -25.50
CA ARG A 520 -8.42 1.55 -26.74
C ARG A 520 -7.50 0.95 -27.80
N ALA A 521 -7.02 -0.27 -27.58
CA ALA A 521 -6.27 -0.98 -28.60
C ALA A 521 -7.16 -1.17 -29.85
N LYS A 522 -6.71 -0.66 -30.99
CA LYS A 522 -7.37 -0.78 -32.28
C LYS A 522 -6.42 -1.49 -33.24
N ASP A 523 -6.99 -2.25 -34.14
CA ASP A 523 -6.26 -2.92 -35.22
C ASP A 523 -5.13 -3.85 -34.70
N ILE A 524 -5.39 -4.55 -33.58
CA ILE A 524 -4.48 -5.55 -33.02
C ILE A 524 -4.88 -6.94 -33.53
N ASP A 525 -3.87 -7.79 -33.68
CA ASP A 525 -4.05 -9.24 -33.81
C ASP A 525 -3.59 -9.92 -32.50
N PRO A 526 -4.50 -10.15 -31.54
CA PRO A 526 -4.14 -10.76 -30.26
C PRO A 526 -3.58 -12.19 -30.41
N GLU A 527 -4.00 -12.93 -31.43
CA GLU A 527 -3.51 -14.28 -31.70
C GLU A 527 -2.03 -14.25 -32.17
N ALA A 528 -1.62 -13.21 -32.91
CA ALA A 528 -0.23 -13.03 -33.33
C ALA A 528 0.71 -12.68 -32.15
N MET A 529 0.19 -12.03 -31.09
CA MET A 529 0.98 -11.69 -29.89
C MET A 529 1.35 -12.91 -29.05
N LEU A 530 0.53 -13.97 -29.05
CA LEU A 530 0.72 -15.13 -28.18
C LEU A 530 2.07 -15.84 -28.41
N PRO A 531 2.50 -16.13 -29.66
CA PRO A 531 3.81 -16.72 -29.93
C PRO A 531 4.97 -15.82 -29.47
N GLU A 532 4.87 -14.50 -29.71
CA GLU A 532 5.92 -13.55 -29.35
C GLU A 532 6.11 -13.45 -27.82
N ILE A 533 5.02 -13.40 -27.07
CA ILE A 533 5.06 -13.40 -25.61
C ILE A 533 5.69 -14.71 -25.07
N LYS A 534 5.30 -15.84 -25.62
CA LYS A 534 5.88 -17.14 -25.24
C LYS A 534 7.36 -17.22 -25.54
N GLN A 535 7.77 -16.71 -26.70
CA GLN A 535 9.17 -16.69 -27.09
C GLN A 535 9.99 -15.81 -26.15
N ALA A 536 9.54 -14.60 -25.85
CA ALA A 536 10.23 -13.70 -24.94
C ALA A 536 10.37 -14.28 -23.51
N ILE A 537 9.32 -14.95 -23.01
CA ILE A 537 9.40 -15.63 -21.70
C ILE A 537 10.41 -16.78 -21.76
N ALA A 538 10.46 -17.54 -22.83
CA ALA A 538 11.40 -18.65 -22.97
C ALA A 538 12.85 -18.15 -23.10
N GLU A 539 13.07 -17.04 -23.81
CA GLU A 539 14.41 -16.46 -24.01
C GLU A 539 14.94 -15.75 -22.76
N GLU A 540 14.09 -14.99 -22.06
CA GLU A 540 14.54 -14.19 -20.91
C GLU A 540 14.49 -14.94 -19.56
N HIS A 541 13.60 -15.94 -19.42
CA HIS A 541 13.36 -16.62 -18.15
C HIS A 541 13.59 -18.15 -18.21
N GLU A 542 13.99 -18.70 -19.36
CA GLU A 542 14.17 -20.15 -19.59
C GLU A 542 12.93 -20.99 -19.21
N LEU A 543 11.72 -20.37 -19.29
CA LEU A 543 10.45 -20.97 -18.91
C LEU A 543 9.57 -21.31 -20.11
N GLN A 544 8.90 -22.45 -20.03
CA GLN A 544 7.81 -22.80 -20.94
C GLN A 544 6.48 -22.37 -20.34
N VAL A 545 5.73 -21.57 -21.09
CA VAL A 545 4.38 -21.17 -20.69
C VAL A 545 3.43 -22.35 -20.93
N HIS A 546 2.68 -22.75 -19.92
CA HIS A 546 1.64 -23.78 -20.03
C HIS A 546 0.30 -23.21 -20.52
N ALA A 547 -0.04 -22.02 -20.06
CA ALA A 547 -1.19 -21.26 -20.56
C ALA A 547 -0.92 -19.77 -20.56
N LEU A 548 -1.35 -19.09 -21.63
CA LEU A 548 -1.26 -17.66 -21.81
C LEU A 548 -2.64 -17.12 -22.16
N VAL A 549 -3.10 -16.10 -21.41
CA VAL A 549 -4.42 -15.48 -21.62
C VAL A 549 -4.25 -13.98 -21.81
N LEU A 550 -4.71 -13.48 -22.94
CA LEU A 550 -4.92 -12.05 -23.18
C LEU A 550 -6.35 -11.70 -22.80
N ALA A 551 -6.51 -10.91 -21.75
CA ALA A 551 -7.79 -10.66 -21.10
C ALA A 551 -8.34 -9.26 -21.38
N LYS A 552 -9.68 -9.13 -21.31
CA LYS A 552 -10.38 -7.83 -21.33
C LYS A 552 -9.99 -7.01 -20.09
N PRO A 553 -9.95 -5.67 -20.18
CA PRO A 553 -9.65 -4.81 -19.02
C PRO A 553 -10.62 -5.02 -17.86
N GLY A 554 -10.08 -5.21 -16.65
CA GLY A 554 -10.83 -5.41 -15.42
C GLY A 554 -10.81 -6.85 -14.88
N ASN A 555 -10.07 -7.75 -15.54
CA ASN A 555 -9.90 -9.15 -15.11
C ASN A 555 -8.76 -9.31 -14.09
N ILE A 556 -7.70 -8.51 -14.18
CA ILE A 556 -6.64 -8.50 -13.18
C ILE A 556 -7.07 -7.66 -11.98
N LEU A 557 -7.29 -8.34 -10.86
CA LEU A 557 -7.66 -7.70 -9.61
C LEU A 557 -6.43 -7.06 -8.96
N LYS A 558 -6.60 -5.83 -8.48
CA LYS A 558 -5.58 -5.13 -7.69
C LYS A 558 -6.10 -4.83 -6.29
N THR A 559 -5.18 -4.73 -5.35
CA THR A 559 -5.46 -4.21 -4.00
C THR A 559 -5.80 -2.73 -4.08
N SER A 560 -6.28 -2.17 -2.98
CA SER A 560 -6.52 -0.71 -2.87
C SER A 560 -5.23 0.11 -3.01
N SER A 561 -4.07 -0.48 -2.75
CA SER A 561 -2.75 0.12 -2.95
C SER A 561 -2.17 -0.08 -4.36
N GLY A 562 -2.91 -0.76 -5.26
CA GLY A 562 -2.47 -1.00 -6.64
C GLY A 562 -1.73 -2.32 -6.87
N LYS A 563 -1.44 -3.13 -5.84
CA LYS A 563 -0.75 -4.42 -5.97
C LYS A 563 -1.61 -5.45 -6.70
N ILE A 564 -0.99 -6.23 -7.59
CA ILE A 564 -1.66 -7.32 -8.31
C ILE A 564 -2.05 -8.43 -7.32
N GLN A 565 -3.30 -8.89 -7.41
CA GLN A 565 -3.81 -10.02 -6.63
C GLN A 565 -3.66 -11.32 -7.42
N ARG A 566 -2.43 -11.83 -7.53
CA ARG A 566 -2.10 -13.02 -8.33
C ARG A 566 -2.93 -14.25 -7.96
N ARG A 567 -3.17 -14.48 -6.67
CA ARG A 567 -4.00 -15.60 -6.21
C ARG A 567 -5.46 -15.48 -6.62
N ALA A 568 -6.01 -14.27 -6.61
CA ALA A 568 -7.38 -14.05 -7.11
C ALA A 568 -7.44 -14.26 -8.62
N CYS A 569 -6.43 -13.80 -9.37
CA CYS A 569 -6.30 -14.08 -10.80
C CYS A 569 -6.17 -15.58 -11.09
N LYS A 570 -5.34 -16.31 -10.33
CA LYS A 570 -5.23 -17.78 -10.41
C LYS A 570 -6.57 -18.47 -10.13
N ALA A 571 -7.32 -18.02 -9.13
CA ALA A 571 -8.65 -18.57 -8.82
C ALA A 571 -9.63 -18.34 -9.98
N SER A 572 -9.70 -17.12 -10.54
CA SER A 572 -10.55 -16.81 -11.69
C SER A 572 -10.13 -17.58 -12.96
N PHE A 573 -8.82 -17.79 -13.17
CA PHE A 573 -8.32 -18.62 -14.25
C PHE A 573 -8.80 -20.07 -14.10
N LEU A 574 -8.64 -20.68 -12.93
CA LEU A 574 -9.05 -22.07 -12.67
C LEU A 574 -10.57 -22.25 -12.73
N ALA A 575 -11.33 -21.23 -12.36
CA ALA A 575 -12.80 -21.20 -12.45
C ALA A 575 -13.30 -20.99 -13.88
N GLY A 576 -12.45 -20.49 -14.81
CA GLY A 576 -12.84 -20.13 -16.16
C GLY A 576 -13.66 -18.83 -16.23
N GLU A 577 -13.44 -17.89 -15.28
CA GLU A 577 -14.21 -16.64 -15.16
C GLU A 577 -13.53 -15.43 -15.81
N LEU A 578 -12.39 -15.63 -16.45
CA LEU A 578 -11.67 -14.55 -17.13
C LEU A 578 -12.37 -14.19 -18.45
N GLY A 579 -12.57 -12.90 -18.70
CA GLY A 579 -13.01 -12.39 -19.99
C GLY A 579 -11.87 -12.42 -21.00
N VAL A 580 -11.79 -13.51 -21.76
CA VAL A 580 -10.71 -13.79 -22.70
C VAL A 580 -10.89 -12.99 -24.00
N ILE A 581 -9.79 -12.48 -24.55
CA ILE A 581 -9.71 -11.92 -25.90
C ILE A 581 -9.02 -12.92 -26.84
N ALA A 582 -7.86 -13.45 -26.41
CA ALA A 582 -7.13 -14.52 -27.06
C ALA A 582 -6.45 -15.38 -25.99
N ASP A 583 -6.26 -16.65 -26.26
CA ASP A 583 -5.61 -17.57 -25.34
C ASP A 583 -4.85 -18.67 -26.08
N TRP A 584 -3.83 -19.18 -25.39
CA TRP A 584 -3.09 -20.36 -25.80
C TRP A 584 -2.85 -21.27 -24.60
N SER A 585 -2.95 -22.57 -24.80
CA SER A 585 -2.64 -23.57 -23.78
C SER A 585 -2.10 -24.84 -24.40
N GLU A 586 -1.16 -25.49 -23.71
CA GLU A 586 -0.72 -26.85 -24.04
C GLU A 586 -1.86 -27.88 -23.92
N ASN A 587 -2.89 -27.58 -23.12
CA ASN A 587 -4.06 -28.42 -22.95
C ASN A 587 -5.28 -27.80 -23.64
N PRO A 588 -5.71 -28.32 -24.79
CA PRO A 588 -6.87 -27.77 -25.53
C PRO A 588 -8.18 -27.76 -24.73
N GLN A 589 -8.33 -28.62 -23.71
CA GLN A 589 -9.52 -28.61 -22.86
C GLN A 589 -9.63 -27.39 -21.96
N ILE A 590 -8.49 -26.78 -21.59
CA ILE A 590 -8.48 -25.51 -20.84
C ILE A 590 -8.96 -24.38 -21.75
N THR A 591 -8.46 -24.35 -22.99
CA THR A 591 -8.85 -23.36 -24.01
C THR A 591 -10.34 -23.46 -24.37
N ALA A 592 -10.87 -24.69 -24.52
CA ALA A 592 -12.29 -24.94 -24.81
C ALA A 592 -13.21 -24.44 -23.68
N LYS A 593 -12.81 -24.59 -22.42
CA LYS A 593 -13.58 -24.15 -21.25
C LYS A 593 -13.81 -22.62 -21.23
N PHE A 594 -12.83 -21.83 -21.67
CA PHE A 594 -12.99 -20.37 -21.79
C PHE A 594 -13.89 -19.97 -22.96
N ARG A 595 -13.88 -20.71 -24.08
CA ARG A 595 -14.70 -20.43 -25.27
C ARG A 595 -16.16 -20.83 -25.10
N ASP A 596 -16.43 -21.93 -24.42
CA ASP A 596 -17.81 -22.39 -24.18
C ASP A 596 -18.62 -21.41 -23.31
N LEU A 597 -17.98 -20.79 -22.32
CA LEU A 597 -18.63 -19.77 -21.47
C LEU A 597 -18.99 -18.49 -22.24
N GLU A 598 -18.19 -18.06 -23.22
CA GLU A 598 -18.53 -16.92 -24.09
C GLU A 598 -19.73 -17.24 -24.99
N GLY A 599 -19.80 -18.44 -25.56
CA GLY A 599 -20.94 -18.89 -26.37
C GLY A 599 -22.26 -18.94 -25.59
N GLU A 600 -22.24 -19.36 -24.33
CA GLU A 600 -23.43 -19.35 -23.46
C GLU A 600 -23.88 -17.93 -23.09
N VAL A 601 -22.95 -17.01 -22.79
CA VAL A 601 -23.27 -15.60 -22.48
C VAL A 601 -23.79 -14.86 -23.70
N GLU A 602 -23.23 -15.07 -24.90
CA GLU A 602 -23.74 -14.49 -26.12
C GLU A 602 -25.12 -15.03 -26.52
N SER A 603 -25.35 -16.32 -26.31
CA SER A 603 -26.65 -16.97 -26.52
C SER A 603 -27.72 -16.43 -25.55
N LEU A 604 -27.36 -16.23 -24.29
CA LEU A 604 -28.25 -15.60 -23.30
C LEU A 604 -28.54 -14.12 -23.64
N ALA A 605 -27.51 -13.37 -24.05
CA ALA A 605 -27.66 -11.97 -24.46
C ALA A 605 -28.51 -11.81 -25.74
N ALA A 606 -28.38 -12.74 -26.67
CA ALA A 606 -29.21 -12.79 -27.89
C ALA A 606 -30.66 -13.16 -27.56
N SER A 607 -30.89 -14.10 -26.65
CA SER A 607 -32.25 -14.49 -26.21
C SER A 607 -32.96 -13.36 -25.46
N LEU A 608 -32.23 -12.54 -24.68
CA LEU A 608 -32.76 -11.37 -23.99
C LEU A 608 -33.05 -10.18 -24.94
N LYS A 609 -32.37 -10.09 -26.08
CA LYS A 609 -32.67 -9.09 -27.13
C LYS A 609 -33.88 -9.46 -27.99
N ASN A 610 -34.14 -10.75 -28.17
CA ASN A 610 -35.29 -11.23 -28.96
C ASN A 610 -36.60 -11.29 -28.17
N ASN A 611 -36.56 -11.08 -26.86
CA ASN A 611 -37.73 -11.02 -25.97
C ASN A 611 -38.12 -9.58 -25.58
N LYS A 612 -37.63 -8.58 -26.29
CA LYS A 612 -38.09 -7.19 -26.27
C LYS A 612 -38.62 -6.84 -27.64
#